data_179ac6f3f0ae638faa4a4b78d264792f
#
_entry.id   179ac6f3f0ae638faa4a4b78d264792f
#
_cell.length_a   1.000
_cell.length_b   1.000
_cell.length_c   1.000
_cell.angle_alpha   90.00
_cell.angle_beta   90.00
_cell.angle_gamma   90.00
#
_symmetry.space_group_name_H-M   'P 1'
#
loop_
_entity.id
_entity.type
_entity.pdbx_description
1 polymer ?
#
loop_
_entity_poly.entity_id
_entity_poly.type
_entity_poly.pdbx_seq_one_letter_code
_entity_poly.pdbx_strand_id
1 'polypeptide(L)'
;MRKKILYISTNDGSDMRINKEINTLSKKADIYFLGVGEYGEKNYAKEKCKVFYLIEEKRNSAKAIWKHIQIFKKWTKEIKFDSVHIINEQLMVFFYPLLFKQHVVLDIFDSLFMKKNQPGNKLKSLKKMVYAPVNYLFVTDENRKQMMPDFVQDRLGILENYPNRYHGNTVKKTNGLTIFYNGSMSDARGTRILQSIISKYPDVRVVMAGWMADDNTNKFADSSSVDFRGVITQKEATEIAATEVDYIMCCYEPSNQNNINASPNKIYDAIQTHTPVIMNGEVKVASFVEEKNIGVVIDSFYDYDVDKLYNELIGKRKSFDFNQKNADKYSWESIENKLLKAHKLV
;
A
#
# COMPACT_ATOMS: atom_id res chain seq x y z
N MET A 1 8.34 -17.23 -27.69
CA MET A 1 7.32 -16.14 -27.74
C MET A 1 7.18 -15.62 -26.32
N ARG A 2 7.17 -14.28 -26.07
CA ARG A 2 6.97 -13.75 -24.72
C ARG A 2 5.56 -14.10 -24.23
N LYS A 3 5.41 -14.48 -22.96
CA LYS A 3 4.10 -14.70 -22.34
C LYS A 3 3.31 -13.39 -22.29
N LYS A 4 1.99 -13.49 -22.31
CA LYS A 4 1.07 -12.34 -22.28
C LYS A 4 0.25 -12.37 -21.01
N ILE A 5 0.26 -11.29 -20.27
CA ILE A 5 -0.49 -11.13 -19.03
C ILE A 5 -1.53 -10.02 -19.20
N LEU A 6 -2.78 -10.35 -18.93
CA LEU A 6 -3.85 -9.36 -18.79
C LEU A 6 -3.90 -8.90 -17.32
N TYR A 7 -3.57 -7.63 -17.08
CA TYR A 7 -3.56 -7.02 -15.75
C TYR A 7 -4.78 -6.11 -15.59
N ILE A 8 -5.66 -6.42 -14.64
CA ILE A 8 -6.96 -5.76 -14.47
C ILE A 8 -7.03 -5.08 -13.10
N SER A 9 -7.37 -3.79 -13.09
CA SER A 9 -7.51 -3.00 -11.88
C SER A 9 -8.63 -1.97 -12.00
N THR A 10 -9.16 -1.54 -10.86
CA THR A 10 -10.00 -0.34 -10.77
C THR A 10 -9.18 0.95 -10.59
N ASN A 11 -7.86 0.86 -10.63
CA ASN A 11 -6.91 1.97 -10.55
C ASN A 11 -6.44 2.37 -11.96
N ASP A 12 -5.95 3.58 -12.10
CA ASP A 12 -5.45 4.18 -13.34
C ASP A 12 -3.95 3.92 -13.62
N GLY A 13 -3.32 3.03 -12.85
CA GLY A 13 -1.89 2.74 -12.97
C GLY A 13 -0.99 3.69 -12.16
N SER A 14 -1.55 4.53 -11.31
CA SER A 14 -0.80 5.41 -10.40
C SER A 14 -0.38 4.74 -9.09
N ASP A 15 -1.02 3.64 -8.70
CA ASP A 15 -0.73 2.91 -7.47
C ASP A 15 0.66 2.28 -7.49
N MET A 16 1.44 2.50 -6.41
CA MET A 16 2.83 2.09 -6.33
C MET A 16 3.03 0.57 -6.30
N ARG A 17 2.08 -0.19 -5.73
CA ARG A 17 2.13 -1.65 -5.77
C ARG A 17 1.94 -2.16 -7.20
N ILE A 18 0.92 -1.63 -7.89
CA ILE A 18 0.67 -1.95 -9.30
C ILE A 18 1.90 -1.65 -10.16
N ASN A 19 2.56 -0.52 -9.91
CA ASN A 19 3.79 -0.16 -10.62
C ASN A 19 4.94 -1.15 -10.40
N LYS A 20 5.19 -1.57 -9.16
CA LYS A 20 6.22 -2.56 -8.82
C LYS A 20 5.93 -3.90 -9.51
N GLU A 21 4.69 -4.36 -9.44
CA GLU A 21 4.25 -5.60 -10.06
C GLU A 21 4.40 -5.57 -11.59
N ILE A 22 3.88 -4.53 -12.24
CA ILE A 22 4.01 -4.37 -13.68
C ILE A 22 5.47 -4.25 -14.10
N ASN A 23 6.30 -3.50 -13.37
CA ASN A 23 7.72 -3.41 -13.63
C ASN A 23 8.42 -4.78 -13.56
N THR A 24 8.08 -5.60 -12.57
CA THR A 24 8.61 -6.96 -12.41
C THR A 24 8.13 -7.88 -13.53
N LEU A 25 6.82 -7.92 -13.78
CA LEU A 25 6.22 -8.79 -14.79
C LEU A 25 6.67 -8.43 -16.21
N SER A 26 6.80 -7.14 -16.52
CA SER A 26 7.22 -6.64 -17.85
C SER A 26 8.65 -7.04 -18.22
N LYS A 27 9.51 -7.41 -17.27
CA LYS A 27 10.83 -7.99 -17.56
C LYS A 27 10.73 -9.35 -18.31
N LYS A 28 9.65 -10.11 -18.10
CA LYS A 28 9.47 -11.49 -18.57
C LYS A 28 8.26 -11.70 -19.50
N ALA A 29 7.28 -10.79 -19.49
CA ALA A 29 6.02 -10.92 -20.23
C ALA A 29 5.60 -9.59 -20.88
N ASP A 30 4.70 -9.70 -21.86
CA ASP A 30 3.99 -8.56 -22.45
C ASP A 30 2.76 -8.25 -21.59
N ILE A 31 2.68 -7.06 -21.03
CA ILE A 31 1.61 -6.65 -20.14
C ILE A 31 0.53 -5.89 -20.91
N TYR A 32 -0.71 -6.33 -20.74
CA TYR A 32 -1.91 -5.67 -21.24
C TYR A 32 -2.70 -5.14 -20.04
N PHE A 33 -2.56 -3.86 -19.77
CA PHE A 33 -3.21 -3.22 -18.61
C PHE A 33 -4.60 -2.72 -18.97
N LEU A 34 -5.57 -3.05 -18.12
CA LEU A 34 -6.95 -2.58 -18.19
C LEU A 34 -7.32 -1.93 -16.84
N GLY A 35 -7.42 -0.62 -16.83
CA GLY A 35 -7.71 0.18 -15.63
C GLY A 35 -8.90 1.11 -15.76
N VAL A 36 -9.15 1.92 -14.74
CA VAL A 36 -10.18 2.98 -14.70
C VAL A 36 -9.57 4.27 -14.23
N GLY A 37 -9.84 5.35 -14.95
CA GLY A 37 -9.39 6.69 -14.62
C GLY A 37 -9.10 7.50 -15.88
N GLU A 38 -8.41 8.59 -15.71
CA GLU A 38 -8.00 9.49 -16.78
C GLU A 38 -6.55 9.28 -17.16
N TYR A 39 -6.22 9.55 -18.42
CA TYR A 39 -4.84 9.54 -18.89
C TYR A 39 -4.12 10.79 -18.37
N GLY A 40 -2.91 10.60 -17.82
CA GLY A 40 -2.11 11.69 -17.29
C GLY A 40 -0.71 11.24 -16.89
N GLU A 41 0.05 12.18 -16.33
CA GLU A 41 1.45 11.97 -15.93
C GLU A 41 1.60 10.91 -14.80
N LYS A 42 0.57 10.73 -13.98
CA LYS A 42 0.56 9.76 -12.86
C LYS A 42 0.30 8.31 -13.29
N ASN A 43 0.06 8.04 -14.57
CA ASN A 43 -0.08 6.67 -15.07
C ASN A 43 1.29 5.98 -15.22
N TYR A 44 2.04 5.88 -14.14
CA TYR A 44 3.43 5.39 -14.13
C TYR A 44 3.62 3.99 -14.72
N ALA A 45 2.58 3.14 -14.66
CA ALA A 45 2.62 1.79 -15.25
C ALA A 45 2.63 1.79 -16.78
N LYS A 46 2.22 2.89 -17.44
CA LYS A 46 1.99 2.97 -18.89
C LYS A 46 3.21 2.59 -19.71
N GLU A 47 4.38 3.10 -19.37
CA GLU A 47 5.62 2.88 -20.13
C GLU A 47 6.09 1.43 -20.15
N LYS A 48 5.66 0.61 -19.19
CA LYS A 48 6.02 -0.81 -19.05
C LYS A 48 5.00 -1.76 -19.66
N CYS A 49 3.88 -1.23 -20.15
CA CYS A 49 2.80 -2.01 -20.74
C CYS A 49 2.92 -2.03 -22.27
N LYS A 50 2.67 -3.18 -22.87
CA LYS A 50 2.50 -3.31 -24.33
C LYS A 50 1.21 -2.66 -24.79
N VAL A 51 0.14 -2.80 -24.00
CA VAL A 51 -1.13 -2.12 -24.17
C VAL A 51 -1.52 -1.55 -22.81
N PHE A 52 -1.81 -0.26 -22.78
CA PHE A 52 -2.30 0.44 -21.59
C PHE A 52 -3.64 1.09 -21.94
N TYR A 53 -4.71 0.62 -21.31
CA TYR A 53 -6.06 1.08 -21.61
C TYR A 53 -6.78 1.50 -20.33
N LEU A 54 -7.30 2.72 -20.33
CA LEU A 54 -8.12 3.26 -19.25
C LEU A 54 -9.57 3.42 -19.69
N ILE A 55 -10.47 2.98 -18.83
CA ILE A 55 -11.89 3.25 -18.91
C ILE A 55 -12.14 4.60 -18.26
N GLU A 56 -12.44 5.63 -19.04
CA GLU A 56 -12.72 6.99 -18.58
C GLU A 56 -14.15 7.07 -18.01
N GLU A 57 -14.32 6.50 -16.82
CA GLU A 57 -15.58 6.46 -16.08
C GLU A 57 -15.29 6.61 -14.57
N LYS A 58 -16.33 6.97 -13.81
CA LYS A 58 -16.22 6.99 -12.35
C LYS A 58 -15.84 5.60 -11.82
N ARG A 59 -14.77 5.56 -11.03
CA ARG A 59 -14.26 4.33 -10.39
C ARG A 59 -15.37 3.57 -9.65
N ASN A 60 -15.42 2.25 -9.83
CA ASN A 60 -16.43 1.35 -9.25
C ASN A 60 -17.89 1.62 -9.67
N SER A 61 -18.14 2.43 -10.70
CA SER A 61 -19.48 2.59 -11.25
C SER A 61 -19.93 1.35 -12.04
N ALA A 62 -21.24 1.14 -12.12
CA ALA A 62 -21.81 0.05 -12.94
C ALA A 62 -21.36 0.12 -14.41
N LYS A 63 -21.23 1.35 -14.94
CA LYS A 63 -20.76 1.60 -16.31
C LYS A 63 -19.30 1.21 -16.50
N ALA A 64 -18.42 1.52 -15.52
CA ALA A 64 -17.03 1.08 -15.54
C ALA A 64 -16.91 -0.44 -15.49
N ILE A 65 -17.66 -1.10 -14.62
CA ILE A 65 -17.68 -2.57 -14.52
C ILE A 65 -18.15 -3.20 -15.82
N TRP A 66 -19.25 -2.69 -16.41
CA TRP A 66 -19.76 -3.17 -17.69
C TRP A 66 -18.73 -3.02 -18.81
N LYS A 67 -18.08 -1.86 -18.94
CA LYS A 67 -17.00 -1.63 -19.93
C LYS A 67 -15.82 -2.58 -19.71
N HIS A 68 -15.41 -2.83 -18.46
CA HIS A 68 -14.39 -3.84 -18.14
C HIS A 68 -14.75 -5.21 -18.71
N ILE A 69 -15.99 -5.68 -18.50
CA ILE A 69 -16.45 -6.97 -19.00
C ILE A 69 -16.43 -7.02 -20.52
N GLN A 70 -16.86 -5.94 -21.20
CA GLN A 70 -16.86 -5.87 -22.67
C GLN A 70 -15.45 -5.94 -23.24
N ILE A 71 -14.51 -5.17 -22.68
CA ILE A 71 -13.12 -5.14 -23.12
C ILE A 71 -12.45 -6.49 -22.82
N PHE A 72 -12.67 -7.06 -21.64
CA PHE A 72 -12.16 -8.38 -21.29
C PHE A 72 -12.60 -9.44 -22.31
N LYS A 73 -13.90 -9.51 -22.62
CA LYS A 73 -14.45 -10.44 -23.62
C LYS A 73 -13.84 -10.23 -25.00
N LYS A 74 -13.68 -8.98 -25.43
CA LYS A 74 -13.05 -8.63 -26.71
C LYS A 74 -11.61 -9.12 -26.72
N TRP A 75 -10.81 -8.73 -25.74
CA TRP A 75 -9.38 -9.07 -25.73
C TRP A 75 -9.13 -10.56 -25.57
N THR A 76 -9.89 -11.28 -24.74
CA THR A 76 -9.73 -12.73 -24.58
C THR A 76 -10.20 -13.55 -25.81
N LYS A 77 -11.01 -12.97 -26.69
CA LYS A 77 -11.36 -13.56 -27.99
C LYS A 77 -10.25 -13.36 -29.01
N GLU A 78 -9.59 -12.21 -29.00
CA GLU A 78 -8.57 -11.81 -29.99
C GLU A 78 -7.15 -12.26 -29.56
N ILE A 79 -6.90 -12.34 -28.27
CA ILE A 79 -5.58 -12.57 -27.69
C ILE A 79 -5.65 -13.72 -26.69
N LYS A 80 -4.81 -14.73 -26.89
CA LYS A 80 -4.60 -15.77 -25.88
C LYS A 80 -3.65 -15.24 -24.81
N PHE A 81 -4.16 -15.02 -23.59
CA PHE A 81 -3.37 -14.66 -22.42
C PHE A 81 -2.87 -15.93 -21.72
N ASP A 82 -1.64 -15.89 -21.23
CA ASP A 82 -1.07 -16.98 -20.41
C ASP A 82 -1.54 -16.90 -18.97
N SER A 83 -1.85 -15.69 -18.49
CA SER A 83 -2.46 -15.48 -17.18
C SER A 83 -3.23 -14.15 -17.12
N VAL A 84 -4.14 -14.07 -16.14
CA VAL A 84 -4.90 -12.86 -15.79
C VAL A 84 -4.55 -12.49 -14.37
N HIS A 85 -4.05 -11.28 -14.17
CA HIS A 85 -3.80 -10.69 -12.85
C HIS A 85 -4.92 -9.73 -12.50
N ILE A 86 -5.52 -9.89 -11.34
CA ILE A 86 -6.64 -9.04 -10.88
C ILE A 86 -6.31 -8.47 -9.52
N ILE A 87 -6.56 -7.17 -9.37
CA ILE A 87 -6.36 -6.45 -8.13
C ILE A 87 -7.67 -6.38 -7.34
N ASN A 88 -7.61 -6.87 -6.10
CA ASN A 88 -8.69 -6.89 -5.12
C ASN A 88 -9.98 -7.61 -5.57
N GLU A 89 -10.92 -7.81 -4.65
CA GLU A 89 -12.12 -8.62 -4.91
C GLU A 89 -13.24 -7.87 -5.65
N GLN A 90 -13.16 -6.53 -5.76
CA GLN A 90 -14.27 -5.71 -6.29
C GLN A 90 -14.71 -6.16 -7.68
N LEU A 91 -13.77 -6.45 -8.56
CA LEU A 91 -14.06 -6.92 -9.92
C LEU A 91 -14.38 -8.42 -9.97
N MET A 92 -13.83 -9.21 -9.05
CA MET A 92 -14.02 -10.68 -9.04
C MET A 92 -15.48 -11.09 -8.94
N VAL A 93 -16.30 -10.34 -8.16
CA VAL A 93 -17.74 -10.61 -8.03
C VAL A 93 -18.47 -10.63 -9.39
N PHE A 94 -17.98 -9.86 -10.35
CA PHE A 94 -18.57 -9.74 -11.69
C PHE A 94 -17.84 -10.58 -12.74
N PHE A 95 -16.55 -10.85 -12.53
CA PHE A 95 -15.69 -11.53 -13.50
C PHE A 95 -15.61 -13.03 -13.31
N TYR A 96 -15.91 -13.58 -12.12
CA TYR A 96 -15.68 -15.00 -11.82
C TYR A 96 -16.22 -15.97 -12.88
N PRO A 97 -17.41 -15.75 -13.51
CA PRO A 97 -17.91 -16.70 -14.50
C PRO A 97 -17.06 -16.74 -15.80
N LEU A 98 -16.36 -15.66 -16.10
CA LEU A 98 -15.55 -15.49 -17.30
C LEU A 98 -14.12 -16.03 -17.15
N LEU A 99 -13.69 -16.32 -15.90
CA LEU A 99 -12.30 -16.59 -15.56
C LEU A 99 -11.95 -18.09 -15.50
N PHE A 100 -12.92 -19.01 -15.54
CA PHE A 100 -12.67 -20.45 -15.34
C PHE A 100 -11.72 -21.10 -16.39
N LYS A 101 -11.52 -20.45 -17.54
CA LYS A 101 -10.59 -20.93 -18.57
C LYS A 101 -9.23 -20.21 -18.56
N GLN A 102 -9.02 -19.35 -17.58
CA GLN A 102 -7.80 -18.54 -17.44
C GLN A 102 -6.96 -19.04 -16.26
N HIS A 103 -5.65 -18.81 -16.32
CA HIS A 103 -4.80 -18.90 -15.14
C HIS A 103 -4.90 -17.56 -14.38
N VAL A 104 -5.59 -17.55 -13.25
CA VAL A 104 -5.94 -16.33 -12.51
C VAL A 104 -5.06 -16.16 -11.28
N VAL A 105 -4.38 -15.03 -11.20
CA VAL A 105 -3.68 -14.55 -10.00
C VAL A 105 -4.47 -13.37 -9.45
N LEU A 106 -4.93 -13.48 -8.20
CA LEU A 106 -5.66 -12.42 -7.49
C LEU A 106 -4.77 -11.84 -6.39
N ASP A 107 -4.49 -10.54 -6.45
CA ASP A 107 -3.75 -9.85 -5.41
C ASP A 107 -4.69 -8.97 -4.56
N ILE A 108 -4.75 -9.27 -3.26
CA ILE A 108 -5.63 -8.61 -2.29
C ILE A 108 -4.79 -7.79 -1.32
N PHE A 109 -4.55 -6.53 -1.64
CA PHE A 109 -3.93 -5.60 -0.71
C PHE A 109 -4.93 -4.65 -0.04
N ASP A 110 -6.18 -4.61 -0.51
CA ASP A 110 -7.28 -3.81 0.04
C ASP A 110 -8.60 -4.59 -0.02
N SER A 111 -8.78 -5.53 0.93
CA SER A 111 -9.88 -6.48 0.91
C SER A 111 -11.25 -5.83 1.09
N LEU A 112 -12.14 -6.08 0.14
CA LEU A 112 -13.56 -5.70 0.22
C LEU A 112 -14.26 -6.35 1.42
N PHE A 113 -13.98 -7.63 1.67
CA PHE A 113 -14.61 -8.38 2.76
C PHE A 113 -14.12 -7.94 4.12
N MET A 114 -12.84 -7.60 4.28
CA MET A 114 -12.29 -7.07 5.54
C MET A 114 -12.85 -5.68 5.85
N LYS A 115 -12.95 -4.80 4.84
CA LYS A 115 -13.57 -3.47 4.98
C LYS A 115 -15.03 -3.56 5.46
N LYS A 116 -15.75 -4.59 5.06
CA LYS A 116 -17.14 -4.84 5.48
C LYS A 116 -17.27 -5.69 6.73
N ASN A 117 -16.19 -5.88 7.51
CA ASN A 117 -16.14 -6.72 8.70
C ASN A 117 -16.64 -8.18 8.47
N GLN A 118 -16.27 -8.74 7.30
CA GLN A 118 -16.63 -10.10 6.89
C GLN A 118 -15.35 -10.98 6.69
N PRO A 119 -14.47 -11.15 7.72
CA PRO A 119 -13.26 -11.96 7.60
C PRO A 119 -13.56 -13.47 7.59
N GLY A 120 -12.54 -14.26 7.24
CA GLY A 120 -12.56 -15.73 7.32
C GLY A 120 -13.72 -16.36 6.55
N ASN A 121 -14.39 -17.27 7.19
CA ASN A 121 -15.49 -18.03 6.59
C ASN A 121 -16.86 -17.30 6.58
N LYS A 122 -16.94 -16.06 7.05
CA LYS A 122 -18.17 -15.27 6.87
C LYS A 122 -18.47 -15.09 5.38
N LEU A 123 -19.74 -15.19 4.99
CA LEU A 123 -20.19 -15.20 3.59
C LEU A 123 -19.54 -16.34 2.75
N LYS A 124 -19.34 -17.51 3.34
CA LYS A 124 -18.59 -18.63 2.76
C LYS A 124 -19.03 -18.99 1.34
N SER A 125 -20.34 -19.06 1.08
CA SER A 125 -20.87 -19.42 -0.25
C SER A 125 -20.51 -18.38 -1.32
N LEU A 126 -20.65 -17.09 -1.00
CA LEU A 126 -20.28 -16.00 -1.89
C LEU A 126 -18.75 -16.00 -2.17
N LYS A 127 -17.95 -16.16 -1.14
CA LYS A 127 -16.49 -16.23 -1.28
C LYS A 127 -16.04 -17.45 -2.08
N LYS A 128 -16.66 -18.63 -1.86
CA LYS A 128 -16.39 -19.81 -2.68
C LYS A 128 -16.62 -19.53 -4.16
N MET A 129 -17.73 -18.85 -4.49
CA MET A 129 -18.03 -18.46 -5.85
C MET A 129 -17.00 -17.49 -6.41
N VAL A 130 -16.70 -16.41 -5.67
CA VAL A 130 -15.75 -15.36 -6.08
C VAL A 130 -14.34 -15.91 -6.31
N TYR A 131 -13.89 -16.79 -5.41
CA TYR A 131 -12.51 -17.34 -5.49
C TYR A 131 -12.42 -18.64 -6.30
N ALA A 132 -13.52 -19.22 -6.78
CA ALA A 132 -13.50 -20.48 -7.53
C ALA A 132 -12.51 -20.50 -8.71
N PRO A 133 -12.45 -19.48 -9.58
CA PRO A 133 -11.56 -19.50 -10.73
C PRO A 133 -10.11 -19.10 -10.41
N VAL A 134 -9.80 -18.72 -9.16
CA VAL A 134 -8.46 -18.22 -8.79
C VAL A 134 -7.49 -19.38 -8.62
N ASN A 135 -6.35 -19.34 -9.31
CA ASN A 135 -5.30 -20.34 -9.21
C ASN A 135 -4.27 -19.99 -8.14
N TYR A 136 -4.03 -18.69 -7.93
CA TYR A 136 -3.12 -18.20 -6.91
C TYR A 136 -3.64 -16.91 -6.28
N LEU A 137 -3.52 -16.79 -4.98
CA LEU A 137 -4.02 -15.68 -4.18
C LEU A 137 -2.87 -15.04 -3.42
N PHE A 138 -2.77 -13.73 -3.46
CA PHE A 138 -1.86 -12.98 -2.62
C PHE A 138 -2.61 -12.13 -1.59
N VAL A 139 -2.01 -12.04 -0.41
CA VAL A 139 -2.30 -11.03 0.63
C VAL A 139 -0.99 -10.40 1.09
N THR A 140 -1.06 -9.29 1.82
CA THR A 140 0.12 -8.47 2.12
C THR A 140 0.93 -8.94 3.33
N ASP A 141 0.35 -9.75 4.21
CA ASP A 141 0.99 -10.16 5.46
C ASP A 141 0.31 -11.38 6.11
N GLU A 142 0.92 -11.93 7.15
CA GLU A 142 0.43 -13.10 7.87
C GLU A 142 -0.90 -12.83 8.60
N ASN A 143 -1.12 -11.62 9.15
CA ASN A 143 -2.39 -11.29 9.80
C ASN A 143 -3.55 -11.36 8.82
N ARG A 144 -3.36 -10.81 7.60
CA ARG A 144 -4.37 -10.87 6.53
C ARG A 144 -4.56 -12.29 6.03
N LYS A 145 -3.50 -13.10 5.96
CA LYS A 145 -3.56 -14.51 5.59
C LYS A 145 -4.46 -15.30 6.55
N GLN A 146 -4.30 -15.11 7.85
CA GLN A 146 -5.15 -15.73 8.88
C GLN A 146 -6.62 -15.30 8.78
N MET A 147 -6.91 -14.15 8.22
CA MET A 147 -8.27 -13.64 8.00
C MET A 147 -8.90 -14.15 6.69
N MET A 148 -8.17 -14.90 5.87
CA MET A 148 -8.71 -15.51 4.65
C MET A 148 -9.47 -16.80 4.97
N PRO A 149 -10.44 -17.20 4.10
CA PRO A 149 -11.18 -18.46 4.29
C PRO A 149 -10.27 -19.69 4.23
N ASP A 150 -10.61 -20.73 5.00
CA ASP A 150 -9.86 -21.99 5.05
C ASP A 150 -9.69 -22.65 3.67
N PHE A 151 -10.72 -22.58 2.83
CA PHE A 151 -10.77 -23.22 1.51
C PHE A 151 -9.89 -22.56 0.43
N VAL A 152 -9.14 -21.51 0.75
CA VAL A 152 -8.15 -20.89 -0.16
C VAL A 152 -6.73 -21.00 0.34
N GLN A 153 -6.50 -21.57 1.52
CA GLN A 153 -5.17 -21.60 2.18
C GLN A 153 -4.11 -22.36 1.37
N ASP A 154 -4.51 -23.38 0.60
CA ASP A 154 -3.65 -24.20 -0.26
C ASP A 154 -3.01 -23.43 -1.44
N ARG A 155 -3.63 -22.32 -1.85
CA ARG A 155 -3.21 -21.47 -2.99
C ARG A 155 -2.97 -20.01 -2.58
N LEU A 156 -2.84 -19.77 -1.29
CA LEU A 156 -2.64 -18.45 -0.70
C LEU A 156 -1.16 -18.21 -0.38
N GLY A 157 -0.59 -17.17 -0.95
CA GLY A 157 0.75 -16.67 -0.65
C GLY A 157 0.74 -15.29 -0.03
N ILE A 158 1.86 -14.92 0.57
CA ILE A 158 2.11 -13.56 1.03
C ILE A 158 3.02 -12.87 0.02
N LEU A 159 2.53 -11.77 -0.51
CA LEU A 159 3.31 -10.83 -1.31
C LEU A 159 3.28 -9.50 -0.56
N GLU A 160 4.32 -9.26 0.19
CA GLU A 160 4.43 -8.12 1.09
C GLU A 160 4.48 -6.80 0.29
N ASN A 161 4.07 -5.72 0.91
CA ASN A 161 4.07 -4.42 0.23
C ASN A 161 5.40 -3.66 0.42
N TYR A 162 6.52 -4.37 0.28
CA TYR A 162 7.84 -3.79 0.43
C TYR A 162 8.13 -2.73 -0.66
N PRO A 163 8.81 -1.64 -0.32
CA PRO A 163 9.29 -0.67 -1.31
C PRO A 163 10.44 -1.25 -2.15
N ASN A 164 10.78 -0.57 -3.23
CA ASN A 164 12.04 -0.82 -3.91
C ASN A 164 13.20 -0.46 -2.97
N ARG A 165 14.35 -1.12 -3.14
CA ARG A 165 15.56 -0.80 -2.41
C ARG A 165 15.95 0.66 -2.64
N TYR A 166 16.24 1.37 -1.56
CA TYR A 166 16.77 2.71 -1.61
C TYR A 166 18.32 2.68 -1.58
N HIS A 167 18.93 3.43 -2.49
CA HIS A 167 20.40 3.50 -2.63
C HIS A 167 20.96 4.90 -2.39
N GLY A 168 20.12 5.82 -1.92
CA GLY A 168 20.52 7.20 -1.66
C GLY A 168 21.15 7.40 -0.29
N ASN A 169 21.36 8.67 0.04
CA ASN A 169 21.90 9.09 1.33
C ASN A 169 20.81 9.05 2.42
N THR A 170 21.15 8.55 3.60
CA THR A 170 20.26 8.49 4.78
C THR A 170 20.71 9.43 5.91
N VAL A 171 21.65 10.34 5.63
CA VAL A 171 22.10 11.32 6.62
C VAL A 171 21.06 12.44 6.79
N LYS A 172 20.52 12.56 7.99
CA LYS A 172 19.49 13.56 8.31
C LYS A 172 20.07 14.97 8.42
N LYS A 173 19.34 15.93 7.85
CA LYS A 173 19.67 17.37 7.90
C LYS A 173 18.52 18.11 8.58
N THR A 174 18.26 17.80 9.85
CA THR A 174 17.17 18.41 10.62
C THR A 174 17.67 19.37 11.68
N ASN A 175 17.01 20.52 11.80
CA ASN A 175 17.17 21.48 12.89
C ASN A 175 15.92 21.39 13.78
N GLY A 176 16.02 20.70 14.91
CA GLY A 176 14.86 20.40 15.75
C GLY A 176 14.17 19.09 15.36
N LEU A 177 13.04 18.76 16.02
CA LEU A 177 12.24 17.59 15.72
C LEU A 177 11.38 17.83 14.47
N THR A 178 11.56 17.00 13.44
CA THR A 178 10.80 17.10 12.20
C THR A 178 10.09 15.78 11.90
N ILE A 179 8.78 15.81 11.67
CA ILE A 179 7.94 14.63 11.44
C ILE A 179 7.38 14.68 10.01
N PHE A 180 7.51 13.58 9.27
CA PHE A 180 6.93 13.43 7.93
C PHE A 180 5.54 12.83 8.01
N TYR A 181 4.56 13.54 7.48
CA TYR A 181 3.18 13.09 7.39
C TYR A 181 2.76 13.02 5.92
N ASN A 182 2.75 11.83 5.34
CA ASN A 182 2.59 11.67 3.90
C ASN A 182 1.50 10.67 3.49
N GLY A 183 1.08 10.75 2.23
CA GLY A 183 0.07 9.91 1.59
C GLY A 183 -1.36 10.41 1.81
N SER A 184 -2.29 9.54 2.19
CA SER A 184 -3.65 9.95 2.58
C SER A 184 -3.64 10.38 4.04
N MET A 185 -3.84 11.66 4.28
CA MET A 185 -3.77 12.32 5.58
C MET A 185 -5.18 12.66 6.08
N SER A 186 -5.44 12.42 7.36
CA SER A 186 -6.75 12.65 8.00
C SER A 186 -6.65 12.56 9.53
N ASP A 187 -7.68 12.98 10.24
CA ASP A 187 -7.80 12.71 11.68
C ASP A 187 -7.60 11.23 11.99
N ALA A 188 -8.19 10.35 11.21
CA ALA A 188 -8.03 8.90 11.34
C ALA A 188 -6.61 8.38 11.03
N ARG A 189 -5.70 9.25 10.61
CA ARG A 189 -4.29 8.95 10.31
C ARG A 189 -3.31 9.71 11.21
N GLY A 190 -3.81 10.42 12.23
CA GLY A 190 -3.01 11.04 13.28
C GLY A 190 -2.83 12.54 13.17
N THR A 191 -3.65 13.26 12.38
CA THR A 191 -3.61 14.74 12.35
C THR A 191 -3.72 15.33 13.73
N ARG A 192 -4.66 14.86 14.58
CA ARG A 192 -4.85 15.38 15.95
C ARG A 192 -3.65 15.11 16.86
N ILE A 193 -2.95 13.98 16.65
CA ILE A 193 -1.72 13.69 17.40
C ILE A 193 -0.65 14.74 17.08
N LEU A 194 -0.46 15.05 15.81
CA LEU A 194 0.49 16.09 15.37
C LEU A 194 0.08 17.48 15.87
N GLN A 195 -1.21 17.82 15.81
CA GLN A 195 -1.74 19.09 16.36
C GLN A 195 -1.46 19.23 17.86
N SER A 196 -1.65 18.16 18.64
CA SER A 196 -1.38 18.15 20.07
C SER A 196 0.09 18.40 20.37
N ILE A 197 0.99 17.77 19.60
CA ILE A 197 2.44 17.93 19.75
C ILE A 197 2.85 19.39 19.45
N ILE A 198 2.49 19.93 18.29
CA ILE A 198 2.92 21.28 17.89
C ILE A 198 2.25 22.39 18.72
N SER A 199 1.03 22.17 19.23
CA SER A 199 0.36 23.11 20.13
C SER A 199 1.15 23.30 21.44
N LYS A 200 1.79 22.26 21.94
CA LYS A 200 2.57 22.29 23.17
C LYS A 200 4.07 22.56 22.92
N TYR A 201 4.59 22.11 21.79
CA TYR A 201 5.98 22.21 21.38
C TYR A 201 6.09 22.87 19.99
N PRO A 202 6.00 24.21 19.90
CA PRO A 202 5.90 24.95 18.63
C PRO A 202 7.17 24.89 17.78
N ASP A 203 8.29 24.43 18.32
CA ASP A 203 9.54 24.22 17.59
C ASP A 203 9.53 22.92 16.76
N VAL A 204 8.55 22.03 16.99
CA VAL A 204 8.36 20.82 16.17
C VAL A 204 7.87 21.22 14.78
N ARG A 205 8.48 20.65 13.77
CA ARG A 205 8.11 20.84 12.36
C ARG A 205 7.43 19.61 11.79
N VAL A 206 6.45 19.84 10.93
CA VAL A 206 5.78 18.76 10.19
C VAL A 206 5.92 19.01 8.70
N VAL A 207 6.52 18.09 7.99
CA VAL A 207 6.51 18.07 6.51
C VAL A 207 5.31 17.25 6.08
N MET A 208 4.37 17.86 5.35
CA MET A 208 3.18 17.18 4.83
C MET A 208 3.27 17.00 3.32
N ALA A 209 2.93 15.80 2.82
CA ALA A 209 2.89 15.54 1.38
C ALA A 209 1.84 14.48 1.03
N GLY A 210 0.95 14.80 0.08
CA GLY A 210 -0.13 13.90 -0.34
C GLY A 210 -1.47 14.62 -0.42
N TRP A 211 -2.54 13.91 -0.11
CA TRP A 211 -3.90 14.47 -0.15
C TRP A 211 -4.58 14.39 1.21
N MET A 212 -5.31 15.42 1.54
CA MET A 212 -6.04 15.55 2.79
C MET A 212 -7.47 15.06 2.59
N ALA A 213 -7.96 14.22 3.53
CA ALA A 213 -9.25 13.56 3.42
C ALA A 213 -10.35 14.18 4.30
N ASP A 214 -10.01 15.18 5.10
CA ASP A 214 -10.97 15.90 5.97
C ASP A 214 -10.58 17.38 6.15
N ASP A 215 -11.56 18.17 6.61
CA ASP A 215 -11.43 19.63 6.78
C ASP A 215 -10.43 20.00 7.90
N ASN A 216 -10.32 19.19 8.95
CA ASN A 216 -9.37 19.46 10.04
C ASN A 216 -7.93 19.35 9.53
N THR A 217 -7.65 18.33 8.73
CA THR A 217 -6.32 18.14 8.12
C THR A 217 -6.01 19.22 7.09
N ASN A 218 -7.01 19.71 6.33
CA ASN A 218 -6.83 20.86 5.43
C ASN A 218 -6.42 22.11 6.21
N LYS A 219 -7.12 22.43 7.32
CA LYS A 219 -6.77 23.58 8.18
C LYS A 219 -5.41 23.41 8.85
N PHE A 220 -5.04 22.17 9.20
CA PHE A 220 -3.75 21.88 9.80
C PHE A 220 -2.58 22.18 8.85
N ALA A 221 -2.76 21.96 7.56
CA ALA A 221 -1.76 22.25 6.54
C ALA A 221 -1.41 23.75 6.44
N ASP A 222 -2.30 24.64 6.88
CA ASP A 222 -2.08 26.09 6.92
C ASP A 222 -1.31 26.58 8.17
N SER A 223 -0.96 25.67 9.08
CA SER A 223 -0.20 26.01 10.29
C SER A 223 1.24 26.43 9.96
N SER A 224 1.76 27.43 10.68
CA SER A 224 3.15 27.92 10.54
C SER A 224 4.23 26.86 10.85
N SER A 225 3.88 25.80 11.58
CA SER A 225 4.76 24.66 11.88
C SER A 225 4.72 23.57 10.80
N VAL A 226 3.91 23.75 9.74
CA VAL A 226 3.71 22.78 8.66
C VAL A 226 4.31 23.28 7.35
N ASP A 227 5.11 22.44 6.71
CA ASP A 227 5.59 22.59 5.33
C ASP A 227 4.79 21.62 4.44
N PHE A 228 3.72 22.12 3.81
CA PHE A 228 2.89 21.34 2.91
C PHE A 228 3.40 21.40 1.46
N ARG A 229 3.80 20.26 0.93
CA ARG A 229 4.41 20.11 -0.40
C ARG A 229 3.47 19.59 -1.49
N GLY A 230 2.17 19.53 -1.21
CA GLY A 230 1.19 18.98 -2.15
C GLY A 230 1.38 17.49 -2.42
N VAL A 231 0.91 17.01 -3.57
CA VAL A 231 1.04 15.61 -3.99
C VAL A 231 2.37 15.43 -4.72
N ILE A 232 3.27 14.68 -4.13
CA ILE A 232 4.63 14.40 -4.62
C ILE A 232 4.77 12.96 -5.14
N THR A 233 5.85 12.68 -5.84
CA THR A 233 6.20 11.33 -6.29
C THR A 233 6.70 10.46 -5.13
N GLN A 234 6.65 9.12 -5.28
CA GLN A 234 7.24 8.21 -4.29
C GLN A 234 8.76 8.43 -4.13
N LYS A 235 9.44 8.79 -5.22
CA LYS A 235 10.88 9.09 -5.18
C LYS A 235 11.16 10.29 -4.28
N GLU A 236 10.42 11.38 -4.46
CA GLU A 236 10.53 12.57 -3.61
C GLU A 236 10.17 12.26 -2.16
N ALA A 237 9.08 11.51 -1.92
CA ALA A 237 8.69 11.10 -0.57
C ALA A 237 9.78 10.26 0.12
N THR A 238 10.44 9.36 -0.61
CA THR A 238 11.56 8.55 -0.11
C THR A 238 12.78 9.43 0.22
N GLU A 239 13.10 10.40 -0.64
CA GLU A 239 14.21 11.33 -0.43
C GLU A 239 13.98 12.22 0.80
N ILE A 240 12.78 12.79 0.94
CA ILE A 240 12.39 13.56 2.13
C ILE A 240 12.52 12.69 3.39
N ALA A 241 11.96 11.48 3.35
CA ALA A 241 12.07 10.56 4.47
C ALA A 241 13.53 10.26 4.81
N ALA A 242 14.38 10.05 3.82
CA ALA A 242 15.80 9.71 4.02
C ALA A 242 16.64 10.86 4.58
N THR A 243 16.34 12.13 4.24
CA THR A 243 17.29 13.23 4.48
C THR A 243 16.75 14.43 5.25
N GLU A 244 15.44 14.66 5.28
CA GLU A 244 14.87 15.91 5.78
C GLU A 244 14.09 15.78 7.10
N VAL A 245 13.77 14.56 7.55
CA VAL A 245 12.88 14.33 8.69
C VAL A 245 13.45 13.30 9.66
N ASP A 246 13.00 13.36 10.91
CA ASP A 246 13.43 12.46 11.98
C ASP A 246 12.50 11.25 12.13
N TYR A 247 11.21 11.43 11.86
CA TYR A 247 10.18 10.41 12.01
C TYR A 247 9.19 10.43 10.86
N ILE A 248 8.56 9.27 10.59
CA ILE A 248 7.43 9.13 9.65
C ILE A 248 6.16 8.84 10.46
N MET A 249 5.10 9.65 10.31
CA MET A 249 3.80 9.41 10.92
C MET A 249 3.10 8.22 10.26
N CYS A 250 2.77 7.20 11.05
CA CYS A 250 2.20 5.93 10.58
C CYS A 250 1.07 5.43 11.48
N CYS A 251 0.19 6.31 11.95
CA CYS A 251 -0.92 5.95 12.81
C CYS A 251 -2.19 5.59 12.03
N TYR A 252 -3.01 4.73 12.63
CA TYR A 252 -4.27 4.25 12.09
C TYR A 252 -5.33 4.20 13.20
N GLU A 253 -6.41 4.94 13.02
CA GLU A 253 -7.56 4.86 13.92
C GLU A 253 -8.08 3.41 13.98
N PRO A 254 -8.20 2.79 15.17
CA PRO A 254 -8.59 1.38 15.30
C PRO A 254 -10.11 1.14 15.12
N SER A 255 -10.75 1.87 14.21
CA SER A 255 -12.19 1.88 13.98
C SER A 255 -12.72 0.65 13.25
N ASN A 256 -11.86 -0.13 12.59
CA ASN A 256 -12.25 -1.31 11.82
C ASN A 256 -11.10 -2.33 11.67
N GLN A 257 -11.46 -3.57 11.31
CA GLN A 257 -10.50 -4.67 11.16
C GLN A 257 -9.44 -4.42 10.08
N ASN A 258 -9.74 -3.64 9.05
CA ASN A 258 -8.77 -3.30 8.02
C ASN A 258 -7.66 -2.39 8.55
N ASN A 259 -7.99 -1.45 9.44
CA ASN A 259 -7.02 -0.57 10.09
C ASN A 259 -6.21 -1.31 11.16
N ILE A 260 -6.87 -2.11 12.01
CA ILE A 260 -6.20 -2.91 13.05
C ILE A 260 -5.21 -3.91 12.43
N ASN A 261 -5.55 -4.49 11.28
CA ASN A 261 -4.68 -5.42 10.54
C ASN A 261 -3.97 -4.73 9.35
N ALA A 262 -3.72 -3.44 9.43
CA ALA A 262 -3.01 -2.71 8.38
C ALA A 262 -1.56 -3.21 8.25
N SER A 263 -1.07 -3.23 7.01
CA SER A 263 0.33 -3.49 6.67
C SER A 263 0.86 -2.28 5.88
N PRO A 264 1.13 -1.16 6.57
CA PRO A 264 1.50 0.09 5.89
C PRO A 264 2.90 0.03 5.30
N ASN A 265 3.02 0.52 4.06
CA ASN A 265 4.32 0.64 3.37
C ASN A 265 5.33 1.45 4.18
N LYS A 266 4.86 2.45 4.92
CA LYS A 266 5.69 3.38 5.72
C LYS A 266 6.64 2.68 6.69
N ILE A 267 6.28 1.50 7.22
CA ILE A 267 7.18 0.72 8.08
C ILE A 267 8.40 0.24 7.29
N TYR A 268 8.18 -0.18 6.06
CA TYR A 268 9.26 -0.66 5.20
C TYR A 268 10.01 0.49 4.52
N ASP A 269 9.31 1.59 4.21
CA ASP A 269 9.96 2.85 3.79
C ASP A 269 10.90 3.34 4.90
N ALA A 270 10.50 3.24 6.18
CA ALA A 270 11.31 3.55 7.35
C ALA A 270 12.62 2.75 7.37
N ILE A 271 12.54 1.44 7.11
CA ILE A 271 13.72 0.56 7.05
C ILE A 271 14.65 0.98 5.91
N GLN A 272 14.09 1.30 4.73
CA GLN A 272 14.88 1.71 3.56
C GLN A 272 15.55 3.07 3.74
N THR A 273 14.88 4.00 4.41
CA THR A 273 15.35 5.39 4.56
C THR A 273 16.05 5.66 5.89
N HIS A 274 16.14 4.64 6.75
CA HIS A 274 16.66 4.78 8.12
C HIS A 274 15.93 5.86 8.92
N THR A 275 14.60 5.93 8.77
CA THR A 275 13.75 6.94 9.41
C THR A 275 12.67 6.26 10.23
N PRO A 276 12.73 6.32 11.58
CA PRO A 276 11.78 5.62 12.43
C PRO A 276 10.34 6.08 12.23
N VAL A 277 9.40 5.18 12.49
CA VAL A 277 7.97 5.51 12.46
C VAL A 277 7.43 5.92 13.82
N ILE A 278 6.34 6.69 13.82
CA ILE A 278 5.45 6.87 14.97
C ILE A 278 4.18 6.06 14.68
N MET A 279 3.85 5.10 15.52
CA MET A 279 2.72 4.19 15.32
C MET A 279 1.93 3.99 16.61
N ASN A 280 0.63 3.69 16.51
CA ASN A 280 -0.19 3.36 17.67
C ASN A 280 -0.29 1.84 17.88
N GLY A 281 -0.31 1.41 19.14
CA GLY A 281 -0.19 0.02 19.58
C GLY A 281 -1.38 -0.87 19.23
N GLU A 282 -2.56 -0.29 18.95
CA GLU A 282 -3.73 -1.07 18.53
C GLU A 282 -3.59 -1.69 17.13
N VAL A 283 -2.64 -1.21 16.34
CA VAL A 283 -2.33 -1.81 15.02
C VAL A 283 -1.40 -3.00 15.21
N LYS A 284 -1.81 -4.19 14.78
CA LYS A 284 -1.08 -5.45 15.06
C LYS A 284 0.39 -5.44 14.64
N VAL A 285 0.73 -4.72 13.60
CA VAL A 285 2.12 -4.62 13.13
C VAL A 285 2.99 -3.71 14.02
N ALA A 286 2.41 -3.02 15.02
CA ALA A 286 3.18 -2.24 15.98
C ALA A 286 4.18 -3.10 16.77
N SER A 287 3.82 -4.35 17.11
CA SER A 287 4.75 -5.30 17.72
C SER A 287 6.01 -5.55 16.88
N PHE A 288 5.90 -5.56 15.55
CA PHE A 288 7.05 -5.66 14.66
C PHE A 288 7.93 -4.39 14.71
N VAL A 289 7.31 -3.21 14.84
CA VAL A 289 8.05 -1.94 14.97
C VAL A 289 8.89 -1.94 16.25
N GLU A 290 8.32 -2.40 17.35
CA GLU A 290 9.03 -2.54 18.66
C GLU A 290 10.12 -3.61 18.59
N GLU A 291 9.79 -4.82 18.12
CA GLU A 291 10.75 -5.94 18.02
C GLU A 291 11.97 -5.57 17.17
N LYS A 292 11.78 -4.81 16.10
CA LYS A 292 12.87 -4.39 15.21
C LYS A 292 13.54 -3.09 15.64
N ASN A 293 13.05 -2.45 16.68
CA ASN A 293 13.51 -1.13 17.15
C ASN A 293 13.62 -0.11 16.01
N ILE A 294 12.53 0.05 15.24
CA ILE A 294 12.46 0.93 14.06
C ILE A 294 11.43 2.05 14.21
N GLY A 295 10.97 2.33 15.41
CA GLY A 295 10.01 3.39 15.66
C GLY A 295 9.60 3.53 17.11
N VAL A 296 8.74 4.51 17.36
CA VAL A 296 8.07 4.75 18.63
C VAL A 296 6.62 4.28 18.52
N VAL A 297 6.18 3.47 19.48
CA VAL A 297 4.80 3.00 19.56
C VAL A 297 4.10 3.71 20.72
N ILE A 298 3.05 4.47 20.40
CA ILE A 298 2.16 5.10 21.41
C ILE A 298 1.12 4.07 21.86
N ASP A 299 0.82 4.05 23.15
CA ASP A 299 -0.05 3.03 23.76
C ASP A 299 -1.46 3.02 23.13
N SER A 300 -2.02 4.22 22.85
CA SER A 300 -3.36 4.36 22.27
C SER A 300 -3.42 5.49 21.24
N PHE A 301 -4.26 5.31 20.23
CA PHE A 301 -4.56 6.34 19.23
C PHE A 301 -5.33 7.54 19.81
N TYR A 302 -6.16 7.30 20.84
CA TYR A 302 -7.04 8.31 21.43
C TYR A 302 -6.54 8.83 22.77
N ASP A 303 -5.88 7.95 23.56
CA ASP A 303 -5.43 8.25 24.92
C ASP A 303 -3.92 8.14 25.01
N TYR A 304 -3.22 9.24 24.83
CA TYR A 304 -1.77 9.34 24.86
C TYR A 304 -1.32 10.59 25.60
N ASP A 305 -0.21 10.48 26.32
CA ASP A 305 0.46 11.60 26.96
C ASP A 305 1.39 12.31 25.99
N VAL A 306 1.09 13.56 25.68
CA VAL A 306 1.85 14.38 24.70
C VAL A 306 3.28 14.64 25.19
N ASP A 307 3.48 14.83 26.50
CA ASP A 307 4.82 15.09 27.08
C ASP A 307 5.66 13.81 27.03
N LYS A 308 5.08 12.67 27.41
CA LYS A 308 5.74 11.36 27.31
C LYS A 308 6.16 11.10 25.88
N LEU A 309 5.24 11.30 24.94
CA LEU A 309 5.51 11.08 23.50
C LEU A 309 6.63 12.01 22.99
N TYR A 310 6.54 13.31 23.26
CA TYR A 310 7.56 14.27 22.84
C TYR A 310 8.94 13.93 23.39
N ASN A 311 9.03 13.66 24.72
CA ASN A 311 10.28 13.32 25.36
C ASN A 311 10.88 12.02 24.81
N GLU A 312 10.04 11.04 24.49
CA GLU A 312 10.47 9.79 23.84
C GLU A 312 10.99 10.03 22.42
N LEU A 313 10.30 10.85 21.62
CA LEU A 313 10.76 11.21 20.27
C LEU A 313 12.12 11.93 20.30
N ILE A 314 12.32 12.86 21.23
CA ILE A 314 13.62 13.54 21.39
C ILE A 314 14.69 12.56 21.89
N GLY A 315 14.39 11.77 22.91
CA GLY A 315 15.35 10.86 23.54
C GLY A 315 15.82 9.72 22.64
N LYS A 316 14.91 9.19 21.81
CA LYS A 316 15.18 8.04 20.95
C LYS A 316 15.66 8.40 19.53
N ARG A 317 15.81 9.66 19.20
CA ARG A 317 16.11 10.15 17.82
C ARG A 317 17.27 9.44 17.09
N LYS A 318 18.24 8.90 17.84
CA LYS A 318 19.45 8.26 17.31
C LYS A 318 19.64 6.81 17.79
N SER A 319 18.62 6.20 18.39
CA SER A 319 18.73 4.89 19.05
C SER A 319 18.05 3.74 18.31
N PHE A 320 17.70 3.91 17.04
CA PHE A 320 17.01 2.91 16.24
C PHE A 320 17.97 2.02 15.44
N ASP A 321 17.54 0.75 15.21
CA ASP A 321 18.39 -0.29 14.62
C ASP A 321 18.15 -0.44 13.11
N PHE A 322 18.70 0.49 12.35
CA PHE A 322 18.71 0.40 10.89
C PHE A 322 20.02 -0.18 10.36
N ASN A 323 19.92 -1.17 9.49
CA ASN A 323 21.08 -1.79 8.85
C ASN A 323 20.75 -2.29 7.44
N GLN A 324 21.80 -2.43 6.61
CA GLN A 324 21.67 -2.83 5.22
C GLN A 324 21.03 -4.22 5.05
N LYS A 325 21.33 -5.16 5.95
CA LYS A 325 20.75 -6.52 5.90
C LYS A 325 19.22 -6.48 6.02
N ASN A 326 18.69 -5.61 6.89
CA ASN A 326 17.24 -5.41 7.01
C ASN A 326 16.68 -4.69 5.78
N ALA A 327 17.36 -3.66 5.26
CA ALA A 327 16.95 -2.98 4.03
C ALA A 327 16.87 -3.96 2.85
N ASP A 328 17.87 -4.84 2.70
CA ASP A 328 17.86 -5.87 1.65
C ASP A 328 16.72 -6.86 1.82
N LYS A 329 16.47 -7.34 3.05
CA LYS A 329 15.44 -8.32 3.36
C LYS A 329 14.03 -7.76 3.11
N TYR A 330 13.78 -6.50 3.47
CA TYR A 330 12.48 -5.84 3.38
C TYR A 330 12.38 -4.94 2.13
N SER A 331 12.90 -5.43 1.00
CA SER A 331 12.83 -4.79 -0.31
C SER A 331 11.97 -5.60 -1.29
N TRP A 332 11.39 -4.93 -2.27
CA TRP A 332 10.61 -5.57 -3.34
C TRP A 332 11.43 -6.60 -4.11
N GLU A 333 12.69 -6.31 -4.36
CA GLU A 333 13.64 -7.16 -5.05
C GLU A 333 13.84 -8.51 -4.33
N SER A 334 13.67 -8.55 -3.00
CA SER A 334 13.79 -9.80 -2.22
C SER A 334 12.60 -10.75 -2.41
N ILE A 335 11.44 -10.23 -2.83
CA ILE A 335 10.18 -10.98 -2.91
C ILE A 335 9.59 -11.07 -4.32
N GLU A 336 10.07 -10.29 -5.31
CA GLU A 336 9.48 -10.21 -6.66
C GLU A 336 9.36 -11.57 -7.36
N ASN A 337 10.22 -12.54 -7.01
CA ASN A 337 10.16 -13.90 -7.52
C ASN A 337 8.87 -14.65 -7.12
N LYS A 338 8.22 -14.29 -6.01
CA LYS A 338 6.91 -14.85 -5.62
C LYS A 338 5.86 -14.54 -6.69
N LEU A 339 5.85 -13.29 -7.17
CA LEU A 339 4.94 -12.84 -8.23
C LEU A 339 5.23 -13.54 -9.56
N LEU A 340 6.51 -13.65 -9.93
CA LEU A 340 6.91 -14.34 -11.16
C LEU A 340 6.49 -15.82 -11.15
N LYS A 341 6.66 -16.51 -10.02
CA LYS A 341 6.22 -17.93 -9.84
C LYS A 341 4.71 -18.07 -9.97
N ALA A 342 3.91 -17.17 -9.38
CA ALA A 342 2.46 -17.21 -9.48
C ALA A 342 1.98 -17.10 -10.94
N HIS A 343 2.72 -16.37 -11.79
CA HIS A 343 2.47 -16.27 -13.23
C HIS A 343 3.21 -17.33 -14.08
N LYS A 344 3.90 -18.28 -13.46
CA LYS A 344 4.69 -19.33 -14.13
C LYS A 344 5.76 -18.76 -15.08
N LEU A 345 6.40 -17.65 -14.68
CA LEU A 345 7.43 -16.94 -15.44
C LEU A 345 8.86 -17.39 -15.09
N VAL A 346 9.01 -18.14 -14.03
CA VAL A 346 10.22 -18.78 -13.50
C VAL A 346 9.90 -20.15 -12.98
#